data_a5a41d1f573c140a1625c03f6e600074
#
_entry.id   a5a41d1f573c140a1625c03f6e600074
#
_cell.length_a   1.000
_cell.length_b   1.000
_cell.length_c   1.000
_cell.angle_alpha   90.00
_cell.angle_beta   90.00
_cell.angle_gamma   90.00
#
_symmetry.space_group_name_H-M   'P 1'
#
loop_
_entity.id
_entity.type
_entity.pdbx_description
1 polymer ?
#
loop_
_entity_poly.entity_id
_entity_poly.type
_entity_poly.pdbx_seq_one_letter_code
_entity_poly.pdbx_strand_id
1 'polypeptide(L)'
;CRAASERVAVHREREVYLCGVCDLAFLHPRHHVTDADARAEYLLHDNTMGCEGYVRMFEEKIATIEEHCKGISSVIDVGCGPGPVLVELLRRRGYDVVGYDPMFFPDADLGRSYDCVVSTEVFEHFTDPAAELVKVDRLVRQGGYLAAMTLLHVEGADFSKWWYLNMPSHVVFYSAKTFEWIAAEYGYTLVHSDD
;
A
#
# COMPACT_ATOMS: atom_id res chain seq x y z
N CYS A 1 8.27 -13.57 0.60
CA CYS A 1 8.22 -15.01 0.85
C CYS A 1 8.17 -15.78 -0.48
N ARG A 2 8.97 -16.82 -0.62
CA ARG A 2 8.99 -17.70 -1.82
C ARG A 2 8.50 -19.10 -1.48
N ALA A 3 7.64 -19.22 -0.47
CA ALA A 3 7.07 -20.49 -0.06
C ALA A 3 5.99 -20.99 -1.05
N ALA A 4 5.65 -22.27 -0.95
CA ALA A 4 4.57 -22.84 -1.71
C ALA A 4 3.23 -22.15 -1.38
N SER A 5 2.41 -21.96 -2.39
CA SER A 5 1.06 -21.43 -2.28
C SER A 5 0.06 -22.42 -2.87
N GLU A 6 -1.16 -22.37 -2.38
CA GLU A 6 -2.26 -23.20 -2.88
C GLU A 6 -3.40 -22.32 -3.40
N ARG A 7 -4.15 -22.85 -4.37
CA ARG A 7 -5.35 -22.17 -4.85
C ARG A 7 -6.49 -22.36 -3.85
N VAL A 8 -6.93 -21.25 -3.25
CA VAL A 8 -7.96 -21.26 -2.19
C VAL A 8 -9.34 -20.85 -2.68
N ALA A 9 -9.42 -20.10 -3.80
CA ALA A 9 -10.70 -19.66 -4.35
C ALA A 9 -10.63 -19.36 -5.85
N VAL A 10 -11.80 -19.15 -6.44
CA VAL A 10 -12.00 -18.50 -7.74
C VAL A 10 -13.05 -17.42 -7.57
N HIS A 11 -12.69 -16.16 -7.89
CA HIS A 11 -13.58 -15.01 -7.85
C HIS A 11 -13.76 -14.47 -9.28
N ARG A 12 -14.96 -14.57 -9.86
CA ARG A 12 -15.25 -14.10 -11.23
C ARG A 12 -14.18 -14.54 -12.25
N GLU A 13 -13.90 -15.86 -12.29
CA GLU A 13 -12.90 -16.51 -13.14
C GLU A 13 -11.43 -16.20 -12.79
N ARG A 14 -11.15 -15.33 -11.80
CA ARG A 14 -9.81 -15.05 -11.31
C ARG A 14 -9.43 -16.02 -10.18
N GLU A 15 -8.32 -16.70 -10.35
CA GLU A 15 -7.81 -17.67 -9.37
C GLU A 15 -7.06 -16.94 -8.26
N VAL A 16 -7.44 -17.22 -7.00
CA VAL A 16 -6.81 -16.70 -5.80
C VAL A 16 -5.95 -17.79 -5.17
N TYR A 17 -4.71 -17.46 -4.91
CA TYR A 17 -3.73 -18.29 -4.22
C TYR A 17 -3.40 -17.72 -2.86
N LEU A 18 -3.11 -18.58 -1.89
CA LEU A 18 -2.71 -18.22 -0.52
C LEU A 18 -1.36 -18.85 -0.21
N CYS A 19 -0.45 -18.05 0.34
CA CYS A 19 0.84 -18.52 0.82
C CYS A 19 0.69 -19.15 2.21
N GLY A 20 1.06 -20.42 2.37
CA GLY A 20 0.95 -21.13 3.65
C GLY A 20 1.91 -20.64 4.75
N VAL A 21 2.86 -19.76 4.44
CA VAL A 21 3.85 -19.25 5.40
C VAL A 21 3.51 -17.83 5.85
N CYS A 22 3.43 -16.89 4.91
CA CYS A 22 3.21 -15.46 5.24
C CYS A 22 1.76 -15.01 5.07
N ASP A 23 0.86 -15.90 4.69
CA ASP A 23 -0.58 -15.64 4.55
C ASP A 23 -0.93 -14.57 3.50
N LEU A 24 0.01 -14.25 2.60
CA LEU A 24 -0.25 -13.36 1.47
C LEU A 24 -1.18 -14.07 0.48
N ALA A 25 -2.34 -13.48 0.20
CA ALA A 25 -3.20 -13.93 -0.88
C ALA A 25 -2.90 -13.13 -2.16
N PHE A 26 -3.00 -13.77 -3.32
CA PHE A 26 -2.70 -13.11 -4.60
C PHE A 26 -3.42 -13.77 -5.78
N LEU A 27 -3.63 -12.99 -6.83
CA LEU A 27 -4.14 -13.51 -8.09
C LEU A 27 -3.03 -14.15 -8.91
N HIS A 28 -3.39 -15.18 -9.68
CA HIS A 28 -2.46 -15.71 -10.68
C HIS A 28 -2.07 -14.59 -11.67
N PRO A 29 -0.78 -14.44 -12.08
CA PRO A 29 -0.30 -13.33 -12.90
C PRO A 29 -1.05 -13.13 -14.24
N ARG A 30 -1.66 -14.19 -14.80
CA ARG A 30 -2.50 -14.09 -16.02
C ARG A 30 -3.73 -13.19 -15.85
N HIS A 31 -4.10 -12.87 -14.59
CA HIS A 31 -5.25 -12.04 -14.26
C HIS A 31 -4.85 -10.59 -13.92
N HIS A 32 -3.56 -10.26 -13.98
CA HIS A 32 -3.11 -8.89 -13.80
C HIS A 32 -3.54 -8.04 -14.99
N VAL A 33 -4.04 -6.85 -14.72
CA VAL A 33 -4.39 -5.87 -15.76
C VAL A 33 -3.12 -5.22 -16.31
N THR A 34 -3.22 -4.62 -17.50
CA THR A 34 -2.12 -3.84 -18.06
C THR A 34 -1.96 -2.50 -17.33
N ASP A 35 -0.78 -1.89 -17.38
CA ASP A 35 -0.54 -0.56 -16.82
C ASP A 35 -1.48 0.50 -17.40
N ALA A 36 -1.86 0.37 -18.68
CA ALA A 36 -2.80 1.27 -19.33
C ALA A 36 -4.22 1.15 -18.73
N ASP A 37 -4.68 -0.08 -18.47
CA ASP A 37 -5.98 -0.33 -17.87
C ASP A 37 -6.01 0.11 -16.40
N ALA A 38 -4.95 -0.19 -15.64
CA ALA A 38 -4.80 0.27 -14.26
C ALA A 38 -4.81 1.81 -14.18
N ARG A 39 -4.06 2.47 -15.07
CA ARG A 39 -4.04 3.94 -15.14
C ARG A 39 -5.41 4.52 -15.47
N ALA A 40 -6.14 3.90 -16.38
CA ALA A 40 -7.50 4.33 -16.72
C ALA A 40 -8.45 4.19 -15.52
N GLU A 41 -8.33 3.11 -14.75
CA GLU A 41 -9.10 2.90 -13.51
C GLU A 41 -8.79 3.98 -12.46
N TYR A 42 -7.51 4.28 -12.21
CA TYR A 42 -7.11 5.31 -11.23
C TYR A 42 -7.62 6.71 -11.57
N LEU A 43 -7.74 7.03 -12.85
CA LEU A 43 -8.29 8.31 -13.30
C LEU A 43 -9.82 8.45 -13.15
N LEU A 44 -10.54 7.36 -12.79
CA LEU A 44 -11.97 7.43 -12.49
C LEU A 44 -12.27 7.94 -11.07
N HIS A 45 -11.27 7.95 -10.19
CA HIS A 45 -11.43 8.41 -8.82
C HIS A 45 -11.27 9.93 -8.71
N ASP A 46 -12.17 10.59 -7.97
CA ASP A 46 -12.04 12.02 -7.63
C ASP A 46 -11.14 12.19 -6.40
N ASN A 47 -9.84 12.03 -6.63
CA ASN A 47 -8.79 12.13 -5.61
C ASN A 47 -8.27 13.57 -5.53
N THR A 48 -9.15 14.54 -5.20
CA THR A 48 -8.78 15.96 -5.15
C THR A 48 -9.07 16.58 -3.79
N MET A 49 -8.44 17.74 -3.54
CA MET A 49 -8.73 18.56 -2.35
C MET A 49 -10.18 19.06 -2.30
N GLY A 50 -10.93 18.99 -3.41
CA GLY A 50 -12.35 19.33 -3.46
C GLY A 50 -13.26 18.21 -2.93
N CYS A 51 -12.77 16.99 -2.81
CA CYS A 51 -13.53 15.86 -2.27
C CYS A 51 -13.40 15.81 -0.74
N GLU A 52 -14.36 16.39 -0.02
CA GLU A 52 -14.33 16.50 1.46
C GLU A 52 -14.17 15.14 2.16
N GLY A 53 -14.81 14.09 1.64
CA GLY A 53 -14.69 12.73 2.20
C GLY A 53 -13.29 12.17 2.09
N TYR A 54 -12.63 12.42 0.97
CA TYR A 54 -11.26 12.00 0.71
C TYR A 54 -10.24 12.77 1.56
N VAL A 55 -10.43 14.09 1.68
CA VAL A 55 -9.63 14.94 2.57
C VAL A 55 -9.75 14.47 4.02
N ARG A 56 -10.98 14.25 4.52
CA ARG A 56 -11.20 13.78 5.89
C ARG A 56 -10.54 12.43 6.17
N MET A 57 -10.63 11.48 5.24
CA MET A 57 -9.95 10.20 5.37
C MET A 57 -8.44 10.39 5.57
N PHE A 58 -7.80 11.25 4.79
CA PHE A 58 -6.37 11.52 4.95
C PHE A 58 -6.04 12.30 6.22
N GLU A 59 -6.91 13.21 6.67
CA GLU A 59 -6.75 13.88 7.96
C GLU A 59 -6.71 12.87 9.12
N GLU A 60 -7.59 11.86 9.10
CA GLU A 60 -7.61 10.77 10.08
C GLU A 60 -6.31 9.93 10.00
N LYS A 61 -5.85 9.60 8.80
CA LYS A 61 -4.58 8.86 8.62
C LYS A 61 -3.36 9.65 9.09
N ILE A 62 -3.31 10.95 8.81
CA ILE A 62 -2.25 11.81 9.32
C ILE A 62 -2.25 11.85 10.85
N ALA A 63 -3.43 11.93 11.48
CA ALA A 63 -3.53 11.89 12.94
C ALA A 63 -2.94 10.60 13.51
N THR A 64 -3.24 9.44 12.92
CA THR A 64 -2.65 8.15 13.29
C THR A 64 -1.12 8.15 13.11
N ILE A 65 -0.62 8.69 11.99
CA ILE A 65 0.83 8.81 11.75
C ILE A 65 1.47 9.70 12.83
N GLU A 66 0.91 10.87 13.12
CA GLU A 66 1.43 11.79 14.13
C GLU A 66 1.37 11.21 15.56
N GLU A 67 0.39 10.32 15.83
CA GLU A 67 0.29 9.62 17.11
C GLU A 67 1.38 8.56 17.27
N HIS A 68 1.69 7.79 16.24
CA HIS A 68 2.56 6.61 16.34
C HIS A 68 3.98 6.83 15.81
N CYS A 69 4.18 7.75 14.85
CA CYS A 69 5.48 8.04 14.24
C CYS A 69 6.10 9.31 14.84
N LYS A 70 6.94 9.16 15.85
CA LYS A 70 7.52 10.30 16.56
C LYS A 70 8.81 10.82 15.94
N GLY A 71 9.00 12.14 15.98
CA GLY A 71 10.25 12.79 15.54
C GLY A 71 10.46 12.75 14.03
N ILE A 72 9.41 12.58 13.25
CA ILE A 72 9.45 12.65 11.78
C ILE A 72 9.45 14.10 11.31
N SER A 73 10.17 14.40 10.24
CA SER A 73 10.21 15.69 9.57
C SER A 73 10.15 15.56 8.05
N SER A 74 10.68 14.46 7.51
CA SER A 74 10.67 14.15 6.07
C SER A 74 9.78 12.94 5.78
N VAL A 75 8.90 13.08 4.79
CA VAL A 75 7.93 12.05 4.41
C VAL A 75 7.95 11.83 2.90
N ILE A 76 7.82 10.60 2.46
CA ILE A 76 7.49 10.28 1.08
C ILE A 76 6.18 9.52 1.02
N ASP A 77 5.28 9.95 0.14
CA ASP A 77 4.03 9.28 -0.18
C ASP A 77 4.24 8.44 -1.45
N VAL A 78 4.36 7.12 -1.27
CA VAL A 78 4.59 6.15 -2.35
C VAL A 78 3.25 5.68 -2.89
N GLY A 79 3.00 5.93 -4.17
CA GLY A 79 1.72 5.72 -4.83
C GLY A 79 0.74 6.87 -4.57
N CYS A 80 1.24 8.11 -4.61
CA CYS A 80 0.44 9.31 -4.32
C CYS A 80 -0.70 9.57 -5.33
N GLY A 81 -0.76 8.81 -6.42
CA GLY A 81 -1.79 8.91 -7.45
C GLY A 81 -1.79 10.24 -8.20
N PRO A 82 -2.82 10.47 -9.06
CA PRO A 82 -2.89 11.67 -9.89
C PRO A 82 -3.23 12.95 -9.10
N GLY A 83 -3.82 12.82 -7.91
CA GLY A 83 -4.20 13.95 -7.05
C GLY A 83 -3.59 13.80 -5.65
N PRO A 84 -2.35 14.27 -5.42
CA PRO A 84 -1.57 13.98 -4.22
C PRO A 84 -2.07 14.76 -3.00
N VAL A 85 -3.30 14.49 -2.54
CA VAL A 85 -3.96 15.17 -1.42
C VAL A 85 -3.18 14.99 -0.12
N LEU A 86 -2.69 13.77 0.17
CA LEU A 86 -1.90 13.50 1.37
C LEU A 86 -0.62 14.36 1.40
N VAL A 87 0.06 14.48 0.27
CA VAL A 87 1.25 15.34 0.12
C VAL A 87 0.95 16.79 0.46
N GLU A 88 -0.16 17.32 -0.03
CA GLU A 88 -0.57 18.70 0.23
C GLU A 88 -0.95 18.91 1.71
N LEU A 89 -1.67 17.98 2.31
CA LEU A 89 -2.06 18.05 3.71
C LEU A 89 -0.86 17.99 4.66
N LEU A 90 0.10 17.11 4.39
CA LEU A 90 1.34 17.01 5.16
C LEU A 90 2.22 18.26 5.01
N ARG A 91 2.31 18.84 3.81
CA ARG A 91 3.02 20.11 3.58
C ARG A 91 2.43 21.25 4.39
N ARG A 92 1.10 21.35 4.47
CA ARG A 92 0.41 22.36 5.30
C ARG A 92 0.73 22.22 6.78
N ARG A 93 1.08 21.00 7.23
CA ARG A 93 1.54 20.74 8.60
C ARG A 93 3.03 21.01 8.83
N GLY A 94 3.77 21.38 7.78
CA GLY A 94 5.19 21.75 7.87
C GLY A 94 6.18 20.61 7.64
N TYR A 95 5.72 19.45 7.18
CA TYR A 95 6.62 18.34 6.81
C TYR A 95 7.34 18.64 5.47
N ASP A 96 8.59 18.16 5.34
CA ASP A 96 9.26 18.04 4.04
C ASP A 96 8.71 16.80 3.33
N VAL A 97 7.85 17.00 2.33
CA VAL A 97 7.07 15.91 1.70
C VAL A 97 7.35 15.80 0.21
N VAL A 98 7.60 14.58 -0.22
CA VAL A 98 7.70 14.19 -1.63
C VAL A 98 6.55 13.23 -1.97
N GLY A 99 5.88 13.42 -3.09
CA GLY A 99 4.96 12.46 -3.68
C GLY A 99 5.67 11.68 -4.78
N TYR A 100 5.56 10.38 -4.76
CA TYR A 100 6.04 9.48 -5.81
C TYR A 100 4.91 8.59 -6.31
N ASP A 101 4.78 8.51 -7.60
CA ASP A 101 3.91 7.55 -8.29
C ASP A 101 4.53 7.22 -9.65
N PRO A 102 4.74 5.94 -9.99
CA PRO A 102 5.41 5.57 -11.24
C PRO A 102 4.65 6.00 -12.50
N MET A 103 3.33 6.23 -12.40
CA MET A 103 2.49 6.61 -13.55
C MET A 103 2.22 8.12 -13.63
N PHE A 104 2.24 8.82 -12.47
CA PHE A 104 1.81 10.22 -12.39
C PHE A 104 2.92 11.17 -11.93
N PHE A 105 3.82 10.74 -11.06
CA PHE A 105 4.93 11.52 -10.50
C PHE A 105 6.23 10.70 -10.46
N PRO A 106 6.77 10.28 -11.64
CA PRO A 106 7.92 9.39 -11.70
C PRO A 106 9.26 10.03 -11.33
N ASP A 107 9.35 11.38 -11.38
CA ASP A 107 10.59 12.14 -11.22
C ASP A 107 10.95 12.46 -9.76
N ALA A 108 10.33 11.77 -8.80
CA ALA A 108 10.63 11.95 -7.38
C ALA A 108 12.05 11.49 -7.04
N ASP A 109 12.69 12.16 -6.06
CA ASP A 109 14.00 11.77 -5.56
C ASP A 109 13.91 10.48 -4.72
N LEU A 110 14.18 9.35 -5.35
CA LEU A 110 14.28 8.04 -4.72
C LEU A 110 15.71 7.70 -4.28
N GLY A 111 16.65 8.63 -4.43
CA GLY A 111 18.06 8.44 -4.04
C GLY A 111 18.33 8.73 -2.56
N ARG A 112 17.38 9.29 -1.82
CA ARG A 112 17.46 9.54 -0.38
C ARG A 112 16.49 8.66 0.41
N SER A 113 16.69 8.55 1.72
CA SER A 113 15.76 7.95 2.65
C SER A 113 14.99 9.01 3.45
N TYR A 114 13.83 8.64 3.99
CA TYR A 114 12.88 9.50 4.65
C TYR A 114 12.61 9.04 6.08
N ASP A 115 12.16 9.94 6.94
CA ASP A 115 11.78 9.63 8.32
C ASP A 115 10.53 8.74 8.36
N CYS A 116 9.62 8.95 7.41
CA CYS A 116 8.42 8.16 7.23
C CYS A 116 8.14 7.93 5.74
N VAL A 117 7.93 6.68 5.39
CA VAL A 117 7.37 6.28 4.11
C VAL A 117 5.90 5.98 4.33
N VAL A 118 5.02 6.67 3.61
CA VAL A 118 3.58 6.43 3.64
C VAL A 118 3.17 5.80 2.32
N SER A 119 2.25 4.85 2.37
CA SER A 119 1.67 4.21 1.18
C SER A 119 0.23 3.83 1.48
N THR A 120 -0.72 4.45 0.79
CA THR A 120 -2.16 4.34 1.09
C THR A 120 -2.90 3.79 -0.12
N GLU A 121 -3.55 2.63 0.02
CA GLU A 121 -4.26 1.91 -1.07
C GLU A 121 -3.35 1.69 -2.29
N VAL A 122 -2.17 1.08 -2.06
CA VAL A 122 -1.15 0.86 -3.08
C VAL A 122 -0.61 -0.57 -3.05
N PHE A 123 -0.43 -1.14 -1.86
CA PHE A 123 0.19 -2.45 -1.70
C PHE A 123 -0.58 -3.54 -2.44
N GLU A 124 -1.90 -3.45 -2.50
CA GLU A 124 -2.79 -4.37 -3.24
C GLU A 124 -2.58 -4.36 -4.76
N HIS A 125 -1.89 -3.34 -5.28
CA HIS A 125 -1.57 -3.22 -6.70
C HIS A 125 -0.18 -3.78 -7.07
N PHE A 126 0.63 -4.20 -6.10
CA PHE A 126 1.97 -4.72 -6.37
C PHE A 126 1.93 -6.04 -7.14
N THR A 127 2.31 -6.01 -8.41
CA THR A 127 2.40 -7.22 -9.25
C THR A 127 3.58 -8.13 -8.88
N ASP A 128 4.62 -7.57 -8.27
CA ASP A 128 5.73 -8.26 -7.61
C ASP A 128 5.99 -7.65 -6.23
N PRO A 129 5.23 -8.07 -5.18
CA PRO A 129 5.35 -7.51 -3.85
C PRO A 129 6.76 -7.59 -3.26
N ALA A 130 7.52 -8.64 -3.58
CA ALA A 130 8.87 -8.80 -3.06
C ALA A 130 9.82 -7.73 -3.64
N ALA A 131 9.72 -7.45 -4.93
CA ALA A 131 10.53 -6.41 -5.58
C ALA A 131 10.11 -5.01 -5.11
N GLU A 132 8.82 -4.74 -4.98
CA GLU A 132 8.31 -3.43 -4.54
C GLU A 132 8.64 -3.15 -3.07
N LEU A 133 8.52 -4.14 -2.18
CA LEU A 133 8.89 -3.99 -0.77
C LEU A 133 10.39 -3.67 -0.59
N VAL A 134 11.27 -4.23 -1.41
CA VAL A 134 12.70 -3.86 -1.41
C VAL A 134 12.90 -2.38 -1.77
N LYS A 135 12.11 -1.86 -2.72
CA LYS A 135 12.19 -0.44 -3.10
C LYS A 135 11.67 0.45 -1.97
N VAL A 136 10.53 0.10 -1.39
CA VAL A 136 9.91 0.82 -0.28
C VAL A 136 10.83 0.84 0.93
N ASP A 137 11.42 -0.31 1.32
CA ASP A 137 12.34 -0.43 2.44
C ASP A 137 13.57 0.49 2.31
N ARG A 138 14.13 0.60 1.10
CA ARG A 138 15.27 1.49 0.84
C ARG A 138 14.97 2.97 1.06
N LEU A 139 13.71 3.36 0.98
CA LEU A 139 13.26 4.72 1.22
C LEU A 139 13.10 5.03 2.72
N VAL A 140 12.96 4.01 3.57
CA VAL A 140 12.87 4.18 5.02
C VAL A 140 14.28 4.36 5.59
N ARG A 141 14.54 5.48 6.26
CA ARG A 141 15.82 5.64 6.97
C ARG A 141 15.94 4.67 8.14
N GLN A 142 17.15 4.39 8.58
CA GLN A 142 17.34 3.60 9.80
C GLN A 142 16.64 4.27 11.01
N GLY A 143 15.78 3.50 11.69
CA GLY A 143 14.95 4.00 12.79
C GLY A 143 13.76 4.87 12.33
N GLY A 144 13.47 4.91 11.03
CA GLY A 144 12.29 5.54 10.46
C GLY A 144 11.06 4.62 10.47
N TYR A 145 9.99 5.07 9.83
CA TYR A 145 8.70 4.40 9.85
C TYR A 145 8.22 4.06 8.44
N LEU A 146 7.53 2.93 8.33
CA LEU A 146 6.70 2.56 7.19
C LEU A 146 5.24 2.55 7.65
N ALA A 147 4.43 3.44 7.10
CA ALA A 147 2.99 3.52 7.33
C ALA A 147 2.25 3.04 6.07
N ALA A 148 1.84 1.79 6.05
CA ALA A 148 1.09 1.20 4.95
C ALA A 148 -0.38 1.08 5.30
N MET A 149 -1.28 1.44 4.37
CA MET A 149 -2.71 1.24 4.48
C MET A 149 -3.20 0.43 3.28
N THR A 150 -3.81 -0.69 3.56
CA THR A 150 -4.52 -1.55 2.60
C THR A 150 -5.54 -2.38 3.37
N LEU A 151 -6.62 -2.82 2.73
CA LEU A 151 -7.61 -3.65 3.41
C LEU A 151 -7.07 -5.06 3.70
N LEU A 152 -7.10 -5.45 4.96
CA LEU A 152 -6.62 -6.76 5.38
C LEU A 152 -7.71 -7.83 5.23
N HIS A 153 -7.31 -9.03 4.79
CA HIS A 153 -8.15 -10.20 4.92
C HIS A 153 -7.94 -10.86 6.31
N VAL A 154 -8.96 -11.53 6.77
CA VAL A 154 -8.92 -12.28 8.02
C VAL A 154 -8.74 -13.78 7.77
N GLU A 155 -8.32 -14.52 8.80
CA GLU A 155 -8.25 -15.98 8.74
C GLU A 155 -9.61 -16.58 8.36
N GLY A 156 -9.61 -17.51 7.39
CA GLY A 156 -10.83 -18.14 6.89
C GLY A 156 -11.68 -17.25 5.97
N ALA A 157 -11.17 -16.13 5.48
CA ALA A 157 -11.88 -15.27 4.53
C ALA A 157 -12.39 -16.04 3.30
N ASP A 158 -13.65 -15.83 2.95
CA ASP A 158 -14.23 -16.35 1.70
C ASP A 158 -13.88 -15.45 0.52
N PHE A 159 -12.71 -15.67 -0.05
CA PHE A 159 -12.24 -14.90 -1.22
C PHE A 159 -13.18 -15.00 -2.43
N SER A 160 -14.05 -16.02 -2.52
CA SER A 160 -15.00 -16.12 -3.62
C SER A 160 -16.06 -15.02 -3.60
N LYS A 161 -16.28 -14.41 -2.45
CA LYS A 161 -17.31 -13.36 -2.22
C LYS A 161 -16.74 -12.02 -1.77
N TRP A 162 -15.43 -11.94 -1.53
CA TRP A 162 -14.83 -10.72 -0.96
C TRP A 162 -14.84 -9.58 -1.98
N TRP A 163 -15.52 -8.50 -1.65
CA TRP A 163 -15.76 -7.37 -2.55
C TRP A 163 -14.49 -6.67 -3.03
N TYR A 164 -13.42 -6.69 -2.21
CA TYR A 164 -12.14 -6.04 -2.51
C TYR A 164 -11.46 -6.64 -3.76
N LEU A 165 -11.79 -7.89 -4.08
CA LEU A 165 -11.43 -8.56 -5.34
C LEU A 165 -12.20 -8.06 -6.56
N ASN A 166 -13.22 -7.19 -6.41
CA ASN A 166 -13.95 -6.65 -7.55
C ASN A 166 -13.15 -5.62 -8.35
N MET A 167 -12.17 -4.97 -7.72
CA MET A 167 -11.29 -4.02 -8.40
C MET A 167 -10.32 -4.79 -9.29
N PRO A 168 -10.29 -4.52 -10.62
CA PRO A 168 -9.42 -5.26 -11.53
C PRO A 168 -7.94 -5.11 -11.24
N SER A 169 -7.51 -3.95 -10.76
CA SER A 169 -6.12 -3.62 -10.42
C SER A 169 -5.65 -4.20 -9.08
N HIS A 170 -6.56 -4.71 -8.22
CA HIS A 170 -6.18 -5.40 -6.99
C HIS A 170 -5.74 -6.83 -7.29
N VAL A 171 -4.48 -7.12 -7.08
CA VAL A 171 -3.86 -8.40 -7.44
C VAL A 171 -3.20 -9.12 -6.26
N VAL A 172 -3.00 -8.43 -5.14
CA VAL A 172 -2.35 -8.93 -3.93
C VAL A 172 -3.13 -8.47 -2.69
N PHE A 173 -3.25 -9.33 -1.69
CA PHE A 173 -4.07 -9.09 -0.51
C PHE A 173 -3.32 -9.53 0.74
N TYR A 174 -3.26 -8.65 1.70
CA TYR A 174 -2.47 -8.77 2.92
C TYR A 174 -3.35 -9.18 4.10
N SER A 175 -2.76 -9.81 5.10
CA SER A 175 -3.34 -10.05 6.42
C SER A 175 -2.42 -9.46 7.49
N ALA A 176 -2.86 -9.44 8.74
CA ALA A 176 -2.01 -9.09 9.87
C ALA A 176 -0.75 -9.96 9.91
N LYS A 177 -0.90 -11.28 9.69
CA LYS A 177 0.22 -12.23 9.61
C LYS A 177 1.20 -11.91 8.46
N THR A 178 0.71 -11.37 7.35
CA THR A 178 1.58 -10.92 6.26
C THR A 178 2.45 -9.75 6.71
N PHE A 179 1.88 -8.77 7.41
CA PHE A 179 2.66 -7.64 7.92
C PHE A 179 3.60 -8.02 9.06
N GLU A 180 3.23 -8.97 9.92
CA GLU A 180 4.15 -9.57 10.90
C GLU A 180 5.35 -10.24 10.21
N TRP A 181 5.10 -10.98 9.13
CA TRP A 181 6.17 -11.59 8.33
C TRP A 181 7.06 -10.54 7.67
N ILE A 182 6.48 -9.47 7.09
CA ILE A 182 7.23 -8.36 6.51
C ILE A 182 8.08 -7.68 7.58
N ALA A 183 7.51 -7.40 8.74
CA ALA A 183 8.23 -6.80 9.86
C ALA A 183 9.44 -7.64 10.29
N ALA A 184 9.28 -8.95 10.43
CA ALA A 184 10.37 -9.86 10.78
C ALA A 184 11.46 -9.93 9.69
N GLU A 185 11.08 -9.96 8.40
CA GLU A 185 12.00 -10.09 7.27
C GLU A 185 12.87 -8.84 7.08
N TYR A 186 12.27 -7.65 7.26
CA TYR A 186 12.94 -6.36 7.06
C TYR A 186 13.45 -5.69 8.35
N GLY A 187 13.24 -6.34 9.50
CA GLY A 187 13.73 -5.83 10.80
C GLY A 187 12.91 -4.68 11.35
N TYR A 188 11.63 -4.58 10.99
CA TYR A 188 10.69 -3.62 11.57
C TYR A 188 10.09 -4.14 12.89
N THR A 189 9.61 -3.20 13.70
CA THR A 189 8.73 -3.47 14.84
C THR A 189 7.34 -2.92 14.52
N LEU A 190 6.31 -3.75 14.62
CA LEU A 190 4.94 -3.27 14.50
C LEU A 190 4.60 -2.37 15.69
N VAL A 191 4.27 -1.11 15.42
CA VAL A 191 3.92 -0.13 16.45
C VAL A 191 2.43 0.16 16.54
N HIS A 192 1.71 -0.09 15.44
CA HIS A 192 0.26 0.10 15.33
C HIS A 192 -0.32 -0.76 14.20
N SER A 193 -1.52 -1.25 14.40
CA SER A 193 -2.35 -1.89 13.37
C SER A 193 -3.80 -1.63 13.72
N ASP A 194 -4.58 -1.14 12.75
CA ASP A 194 -6.05 -1.11 12.81
C ASP A 194 -6.57 -2.47 12.36
N ASP A 195 -7.57 -3.02 13.07
CA ASP A 195 -8.28 -4.25 12.68
C ASP A 195 -9.36 -3.97 11.61
#